data_abda1576ad31bc0af771faa0c31676c2
#
_entry.id   abda1576ad31bc0af771faa0c31676c2
#
_cell.length_a   1.000
_cell.length_b   1.000
_cell.length_c   1.000
_cell.angle_alpha   90.00
_cell.angle_beta   90.00
_cell.angle_gamma   90.00
#
_symmetry.space_group_name_H-M   'P 1'
#
loop_
_entity.id
_entity.type
_entity.pdbx_description
1 polymer ?
#
loop_
_entity_poly.entity_id
_entity_poly.type
_entity_poly.pdbx_seq_one_letter_code
_entity_poly.pdbx_strand_id
1 'polypeptide(L)'
;MSFQETEKRTLTRDIAKIVKSIEGSTEVVQQEILEAAHRAELRQQQWEAQQERWSREEDQRQIAKSISDSREQLNQIIQAWTKTLNIEQFLKGVEERASNLSEAEREVVQERLRLAREFIGAQDPFEFLRAWKSPSERYVPLATGTS
;
A
#
# COMPACT_ATOMS: atom_id res chain seq x y z
N MET A 1 83.29 18.50 34.81
CA MET A 1 82.95 18.68 33.39
C MET A 1 82.47 17.36 32.80
N SER A 2 81.30 16.87 33.16
CA SER A 2 80.74 15.66 32.48
C SER A 2 79.23 15.48 32.62
N PHE A 3 78.51 16.58 32.83
CA PHE A 3 77.02 16.45 33.01
C PHE A 3 76.17 16.92 31.83
N GLN A 4 76.74 17.44 30.77
CA GLN A 4 75.94 17.99 29.64
C GLN A 4 75.80 17.09 28.41
N GLU A 5 76.57 16.04 28.26
CA GLU A 5 76.49 15.16 27.08
C GLU A 5 75.49 14.00 27.25
N THR A 6 75.16 13.66 28.48
CA THR A 6 74.24 12.51 28.73
C THR A 6 72.79 12.88 28.55
N GLU A 7 72.40 14.11 28.84
CA GLU A 7 71.03 14.58 28.65
C GLU A 7 70.61 14.76 27.18
N LYS A 8 71.54 15.23 26.33
CA LYS A 8 71.26 15.41 24.90
C LYS A 8 71.05 14.09 24.15
N ARG A 9 71.73 13.02 24.55
CA ARG A 9 71.59 11.69 23.93
C ARG A 9 70.28 11.00 24.35
N THR A 10 69.83 11.17 25.53
CA THR A 10 68.57 10.67 26.04
C THR A 10 67.41 11.41 25.39
N LEU A 11 67.47 12.74 25.31
CA LEU A 11 66.44 13.57 24.67
C LEU A 11 66.22 13.24 23.20
N THR A 12 67.29 13.07 22.42
CA THR A 12 67.20 12.73 21.01
C THR A 12 66.61 11.34 20.77
N ARG A 13 66.89 10.38 21.65
CA ARG A 13 66.35 9.01 21.60
C ARG A 13 64.88 8.96 21.99
N ASP A 14 64.48 9.79 22.94
CA ASP A 14 63.09 9.88 23.37
C ASP A 14 62.22 10.63 22.36
N ILE A 15 62.76 11.66 21.72
CA ILE A 15 62.10 12.34 20.61
C ILE A 15 61.89 11.36 19.43
N ALA A 16 62.89 10.55 19.06
CA ALA A 16 62.76 9.56 18.01
C ALA A 16 61.70 8.49 18.33
N LYS A 17 61.57 8.07 19.61
CA LYS A 17 60.51 7.14 20.03
C LYS A 17 59.13 7.79 20.02
N ILE A 18 59.02 9.06 20.42
CA ILE A 18 57.76 9.80 20.34
C ILE A 18 57.30 10.01 18.93
N VAL A 19 58.21 10.39 18.01
CA VAL A 19 57.90 10.55 16.58
C VAL A 19 57.42 9.22 16.00
N LYS A 20 58.13 8.12 16.24
CA LYS A 20 57.72 6.81 15.78
C LYS A 20 56.38 6.31 16.35
N SER A 21 56.08 6.68 17.60
CA SER A 21 54.78 6.42 18.24
C SER A 21 53.66 7.24 17.61
N ILE A 22 53.91 8.48 17.25
CA ILE A 22 52.96 9.37 16.58
C ILE A 22 52.67 8.87 15.14
N GLU A 23 53.73 8.50 14.40
CA GLU A 23 53.57 7.93 13.04
C GLU A 23 52.73 6.64 13.07
N GLY A 24 53.04 5.72 13.99
CA GLY A 24 52.23 4.51 14.15
C GLY A 24 50.77 4.78 14.59
N SER A 25 50.55 5.79 15.39
CA SER A 25 49.18 6.20 15.77
C SER A 25 48.41 6.82 14.62
N THR A 26 49.09 7.52 13.73
CA THR A 26 48.45 8.14 12.54
C THR A 26 47.95 7.09 11.55
N GLU A 27 48.72 6.04 11.33
CA GLU A 27 48.31 4.93 10.46
C GLU A 27 47.08 4.19 11.03
N VAL A 28 47.08 3.93 12.33
CA VAL A 28 45.93 3.27 12.99
C VAL A 28 44.67 4.14 12.92
N VAL A 29 44.79 5.43 13.17
CA VAL A 29 43.65 6.35 13.08
C VAL A 29 43.15 6.46 11.63
N GLN A 30 44.03 6.49 10.63
CA GLN A 30 43.62 6.48 9.22
C GLN A 30 42.86 5.19 8.86
N GLN A 31 43.33 4.04 9.32
CA GLN A 31 42.65 2.77 9.11
C GLN A 31 41.26 2.76 9.79
N GLU A 32 41.16 3.22 11.00
CA GLU A 32 39.87 3.32 11.71
C GLU A 32 38.87 4.23 11.00
N ILE A 33 39.35 5.36 10.45
CA ILE A 33 38.51 6.27 9.66
C ILE A 33 38.01 5.59 8.37
N LEU A 34 38.89 4.90 7.65
CA LEU A 34 38.52 4.16 6.42
C LEU A 34 37.54 3.05 6.73
N GLU A 35 37.75 2.28 7.79
CA GLU A 35 36.82 1.23 8.20
C GLU A 35 35.47 1.81 8.68
N ALA A 36 35.47 2.95 9.36
CA ALA A 36 34.26 3.62 9.76
C ALA A 36 33.46 4.16 8.56
N ALA A 37 34.16 4.72 7.58
CA ALA A 37 33.55 5.15 6.31
C ALA A 37 32.93 3.96 5.55
N HIS A 38 33.69 2.88 5.39
CA HIS A 38 33.18 1.67 4.73
C HIS A 38 31.95 1.06 5.45
N ARG A 39 32.00 1.01 6.79
CA ARG A 39 30.84 0.57 7.59
C ARG A 39 29.63 1.49 7.44
N ALA A 40 29.87 2.80 7.28
CA ALA A 40 28.80 3.76 7.03
C ALA A 40 28.17 3.55 5.64
N GLU A 41 28.97 3.35 4.61
CA GLU A 41 28.49 3.05 3.26
C GLU A 41 27.67 1.74 3.21
N LEU A 42 28.16 0.68 3.84
CA LEU A 42 27.42 -0.59 3.92
C LEU A 42 26.06 -0.42 4.64
N ARG A 43 26.03 0.34 5.72
CA ARG A 43 24.76 0.61 6.41
C ARG A 43 23.80 1.41 5.53
N GLN A 44 24.30 2.38 4.78
CA GLN A 44 23.49 3.16 3.87
C GLN A 44 22.92 2.29 2.74
N GLN A 45 23.77 1.47 2.11
CA GLN A 45 23.31 0.52 1.07
C GLN A 45 22.27 -0.47 1.59
N GLN A 46 22.48 -1.00 2.78
CA GLN A 46 21.50 -1.90 3.43
C GLN A 46 20.18 -1.19 3.71
N TRP A 47 20.24 0.05 4.18
CA TRP A 47 19.06 0.85 4.43
C TRP A 47 18.29 1.15 3.14
N GLU A 48 18.98 1.57 2.09
CA GLU A 48 18.40 1.83 0.76
C GLU A 48 17.74 0.56 0.19
N ALA A 49 18.44 -0.57 0.23
CA ALA A 49 17.91 -1.85 -0.20
C ALA A 49 16.68 -2.29 0.61
N GLN A 50 16.66 -2.01 1.92
CA GLN A 50 15.52 -2.30 2.77
C GLN A 50 14.33 -1.40 2.44
N GLN A 51 14.57 -0.11 2.19
CA GLN A 51 13.54 0.85 1.77
C GLN A 51 12.91 0.44 0.42
N GLU A 52 13.74 0.05 -0.55
CA GLU A 52 13.24 -0.45 -1.83
C GLU A 52 12.39 -1.71 -1.70
N ARG A 53 12.81 -2.67 -0.89
CA ARG A 53 12.03 -3.89 -0.63
C ARG A 53 10.69 -3.54 0.00
N TRP A 54 10.70 -2.72 1.02
CA TRP A 54 9.49 -2.29 1.71
C TRP A 54 8.53 -1.54 0.76
N SER A 55 9.07 -0.63 -0.07
CA SER A 55 8.28 0.10 -1.06
C SER A 55 7.63 -0.85 -2.09
N ARG A 56 8.37 -1.85 -2.58
CA ARG A 56 7.83 -2.86 -3.52
C ARG A 56 6.77 -3.75 -2.87
N GLU A 57 7.00 -4.17 -1.63
CA GLU A 57 6.02 -4.97 -0.90
C GLU A 57 4.73 -4.19 -0.62
N GLU A 58 4.85 -2.93 -0.26
CA GLU A 58 3.70 -2.06 -0.05
C GLU A 58 2.93 -1.81 -1.36
N ASP A 59 3.64 -1.56 -2.46
CA ASP A 59 3.04 -1.42 -3.79
C ASP A 59 2.24 -2.68 -4.18
N GLN A 60 2.81 -3.86 -3.98
CA GLN A 60 2.11 -5.14 -4.23
C GLN A 60 0.88 -5.31 -3.35
N ARG A 61 0.94 -4.93 -2.08
CA ARG A 61 -0.21 -4.95 -1.17
C ARG A 61 -1.31 -4.02 -1.64
N GLN A 62 -0.96 -2.81 -2.06
CA GLN A 62 -1.93 -1.83 -2.56
C GLN A 62 -2.58 -2.28 -3.87
N ILE A 63 -1.81 -2.89 -4.78
CA ILE A 63 -2.33 -3.51 -6.00
C ILE A 63 -3.33 -4.62 -5.65
N ALA A 64 -2.94 -5.56 -4.79
CA ALA A 64 -3.80 -6.66 -4.37
C ALA A 64 -5.10 -6.16 -3.69
N LYS A 65 -4.98 -5.15 -2.84
CA LYS A 65 -6.11 -4.50 -2.17
C LYS A 65 -7.03 -3.84 -3.19
N SER A 66 -6.51 -3.07 -4.14
CA SER A 66 -7.32 -2.40 -5.16
C SER A 66 -8.12 -3.38 -6.01
N ILE A 67 -7.54 -4.53 -6.34
CA ILE A 67 -8.21 -5.62 -7.05
C ILE A 67 -9.32 -6.23 -6.20
N SER A 68 -9.03 -6.51 -4.93
CA SER A 68 -10.01 -7.08 -4.00
C SER A 68 -11.20 -6.14 -3.79
N ASP A 69 -10.94 -4.87 -3.51
CA ASP A 69 -11.96 -3.86 -3.27
C ASP A 69 -12.84 -3.61 -4.50
N SER A 70 -12.23 -3.59 -5.70
CA SER A 70 -12.97 -3.43 -6.95
C SER A 70 -13.87 -4.62 -7.24
N ARG A 71 -13.38 -5.84 -6.97
CA ARG A 71 -14.15 -7.08 -7.12
C ARG A 71 -15.31 -7.14 -6.14
N GLU A 72 -15.07 -6.81 -4.89
CA GLU A 72 -16.10 -6.78 -3.85
C GLU A 72 -17.20 -5.78 -4.19
N GLN A 73 -16.83 -4.57 -4.58
CA GLN A 73 -17.81 -3.56 -5.01
C GLN A 73 -18.62 -4.03 -6.21
N LEU A 74 -17.99 -4.66 -7.21
CA LEU A 74 -18.70 -5.18 -8.37
C LEU A 74 -19.68 -6.31 -8.00
N ASN A 75 -19.27 -7.20 -7.08
CA ASN A 75 -20.16 -8.24 -6.55
C ASN A 75 -21.39 -7.66 -5.86
N GLN A 76 -21.22 -6.62 -5.05
CA GLN A 76 -22.33 -5.93 -4.39
C GLN A 76 -23.29 -5.30 -5.41
N ILE A 77 -22.75 -4.71 -6.48
CA ILE A 77 -23.56 -4.16 -7.58
C ILE A 77 -24.37 -5.28 -8.27
N ILE A 78 -23.73 -6.40 -8.58
CA ILE A 78 -24.38 -7.55 -9.21
C ILE A 78 -25.51 -8.10 -8.30
N GLN A 79 -25.26 -8.19 -7.00
CA GLN A 79 -26.28 -8.65 -6.04
C GLN A 79 -27.46 -7.67 -5.97
N ALA A 80 -27.19 -6.37 -5.92
CA ALA A 80 -28.22 -5.34 -5.94
C ALA A 80 -29.06 -5.41 -7.23
N TRP A 81 -28.40 -5.56 -8.37
CA TRP A 81 -29.07 -5.77 -9.65
C TRP A 81 -29.97 -7.00 -9.67
N THR A 82 -29.42 -8.14 -9.24
CA THR A 82 -30.17 -9.40 -9.20
C THR A 82 -31.40 -9.28 -8.30
N LYS A 83 -31.26 -8.61 -7.17
CA LYS A 83 -32.38 -8.34 -6.25
C LYS A 83 -33.45 -7.49 -6.94
N THR A 84 -33.08 -6.44 -7.65
CA THR A 84 -34.02 -5.57 -8.38
C THR A 84 -34.76 -6.34 -9.47
N LEU A 85 -34.05 -7.12 -10.27
CA LEU A 85 -34.67 -7.98 -11.30
C LEU A 85 -35.66 -8.99 -10.71
N ASN A 86 -35.31 -9.64 -9.61
CA ASN A 86 -36.19 -10.59 -8.94
C ASN A 86 -37.47 -9.91 -8.41
N ILE A 87 -37.36 -8.69 -7.86
CA ILE A 87 -38.50 -7.91 -7.41
C ILE A 87 -39.40 -7.53 -8.59
N GLU A 88 -38.84 -7.02 -9.67
CA GLU A 88 -39.60 -6.65 -10.88
C GLU A 88 -40.31 -7.87 -11.47
N GLN A 89 -39.62 -8.99 -11.58
CA GLN A 89 -40.21 -10.24 -12.09
C GLN A 89 -41.33 -10.74 -11.18
N PHE A 90 -41.17 -10.64 -9.87
CA PHE A 90 -42.21 -10.98 -8.91
C PHE A 90 -43.46 -10.10 -9.08
N LEU A 91 -43.28 -8.78 -9.10
CA LEU A 91 -44.38 -7.82 -9.25
C LEU A 91 -45.12 -8.03 -10.58
N LYS A 92 -44.40 -8.24 -11.66
CA LYS A 92 -44.97 -8.56 -12.98
C LYS A 92 -45.74 -9.88 -12.97
N GLY A 93 -45.19 -10.92 -12.34
CA GLY A 93 -45.87 -12.21 -12.25
C GLY A 93 -47.18 -12.15 -11.41
N VAL A 94 -47.22 -11.30 -10.39
CA VAL A 94 -48.45 -11.04 -9.62
C VAL A 94 -49.48 -10.28 -10.47
N GLU A 95 -49.04 -9.27 -11.22
CA GLU A 95 -49.88 -8.49 -12.11
C GLU A 95 -50.54 -9.34 -13.20
N GLU A 96 -49.74 -10.23 -13.85
CA GLU A 96 -50.21 -11.18 -14.84
C GLU A 96 -51.30 -12.16 -14.27
N ARG A 97 -51.08 -12.67 -13.04
CA ARG A 97 -52.04 -13.54 -12.36
C ARG A 97 -53.30 -12.81 -11.95
N ALA A 98 -53.19 -11.55 -11.53
CA ALA A 98 -54.32 -10.72 -11.11
C ALA A 98 -55.31 -10.47 -12.29
N SER A 99 -54.87 -10.58 -13.55
CA SER A 99 -55.72 -10.45 -14.74
C SER A 99 -56.82 -11.50 -14.78
N ASN A 100 -56.62 -12.65 -14.11
CA ASN A 100 -57.61 -13.76 -14.06
C ASN A 100 -58.58 -13.70 -12.86
N LEU A 101 -58.44 -12.68 -12.01
CA LEU A 101 -59.28 -12.48 -10.87
C LEU A 101 -60.56 -11.69 -11.18
N SER A 102 -61.56 -11.72 -10.27
CA SER A 102 -62.71 -10.84 -10.35
C SER A 102 -62.29 -9.37 -10.26
N GLU A 103 -63.10 -8.43 -10.73
CA GLU A 103 -62.79 -7.01 -10.75
C GLU A 103 -62.48 -6.46 -9.39
N ALA A 104 -63.26 -6.80 -8.35
CA ALA A 104 -63.08 -6.38 -6.99
C ALA A 104 -61.74 -6.89 -6.37
N GLU A 105 -61.37 -8.15 -6.65
CA GLU A 105 -60.12 -8.74 -6.18
C GLU A 105 -58.92 -8.13 -6.91
N ARG A 106 -59.08 -7.83 -8.21
CA ARG A 106 -58.05 -7.17 -9.01
C ARG A 106 -57.69 -5.79 -8.49
N GLU A 107 -58.68 -4.97 -8.17
CA GLU A 107 -58.49 -3.64 -7.58
C GLU A 107 -57.68 -3.71 -6.27
N VAL A 108 -57.99 -4.64 -5.40
CA VAL A 108 -57.25 -4.84 -4.14
C VAL A 108 -55.79 -5.22 -4.40
N VAL A 109 -55.55 -6.14 -5.35
CA VAL A 109 -54.20 -6.58 -5.71
C VAL A 109 -53.41 -5.42 -6.36
N GLN A 110 -54.03 -4.66 -7.25
CA GLN A 110 -53.39 -3.50 -7.90
C GLN A 110 -52.96 -2.42 -6.90
N GLU A 111 -53.83 -2.13 -5.92
CA GLU A 111 -53.51 -1.19 -4.87
C GLU A 111 -52.33 -1.68 -4.00
N ARG A 112 -52.28 -2.98 -3.69
CA ARG A 112 -51.14 -3.58 -2.99
C ARG A 112 -49.85 -3.56 -3.78
N LEU A 113 -49.92 -3.80 -5.08
CA LEU A 113 -48.74 -3.68 -5.98
C LEU A 113 -48.23 -2.25 -6.07
N ARG A 114 -49.14 -1.25 -6.14
CA ARG A 114 -48.78 0.17 -6.12
C ARG A 114 -48.02 0.52 -4.84
N LEU A 115 -48.58 0.16 -3.68
CA LEU A 115 -47.93 0.41 -2.39
C LEU A 115 -46.59 -0.32 -2.26
N ALA A 116 -46.48 -1.55 -2.78
CA ALA A 116 -45.23 -2.30 -2.77
C ALA A 116 -44.15 -1.64 -3.62
N ARG A 117 -44.49 -1.17 -4.84
CA ARG A 117 -43.58 -0.43 -5.70
C ARG A 117 -43.09 0.87 -5.04
N GLU A 118 -43.99 1.59 -4.44
CA GLU A 118 -43.68 2.84 -3.72
C GLU A 118 -42.76 2.60 -2.52
N PHE A 119 -43.00 1.52 -1.77
CA PHE A 119 -42.21 1.14 -0.59
C PHE A 119 -40.80 0.65 -0.98
N ILE A 120 -40.66 -0.12 -2.06
CA ILE A 120 -39.38 -0.65 -2.51
C ILE A 120 -38.51 0.46 -3.11
N GLY A 121 -39.11 1.49 -3.71
CA GLY A 121 -38.42 2.57 -4.41
C GLY A 121 -37.80 2.10 -5.75
N ALA A 122 -37.50 3.06 -6.59
CA ALA A 122 -36.76 2.81 -7.83
C ALA A 122 -35.25 2.90 -7.52
N GLN A 123 -34.58 1.76 -7.48
CA GLN A 123 -33.11 1.74 -7.49
C GLN A 123 -32.62 1.57 -8.92
N ASP A 124 -31.96 2.59 -9.47
CA ASP A 124 -31.35 2.51 -10.77
C ASP A 124 -29.97 1.82 -10.67
N PRO A 125 -29.82 0.59 -11.19
CA PRO A 125 -28.55 -0.15 -11.12
C PRO A 125 -27.44 0.54 -11.90
N PHE A 126 -27.76 1.39 -12.88
CA PHE A 126 -26.76 2.15 -13.63
C PHE A 126 -26.00 3.16 -12.76
N GLU A 127 -26.64 3.75 -11.75
CA GLU A 127 -25.97 4.65 -10.82
C GLU A 127 -24.87 3.92 -10.03
N PHE A 128 -25.13 2.70 -9.58
CA PHE A 128 -24.14 1.88 -8.88
C PHE A 128 -22.97 1.51 -9.80
N LEU A 129 -23.24 1.15 -11.07
CA LEU A 129 -22.20 0.81 -12.02
C LEU A 129 -21.33 2.04 -12.38
N ARG A 130 -21.92 3.22 -12.48
CA ARG A 130 -21.19 4.48 -12.69
C ARG A 130 -20.28 4.84 -11.52
N ALA A 131 -20.67 4.47 -10.31
CA ALA A 131 -19.88 4.69 -9.11
C ALA A 131 -18.79 3.63 -8.88
N TRP A 132 -18.81 2.54 -9.66
CA TRP A 132 -17.79 1.49 -9.56
C TRP A 132 -16.43 2.00 -10.03
N LYS A 133 -15.40 1.68 -9.26
CA LYS A 133 -14.02 2.02 -9.59
C LYS A 133 -13.23 0.76 -9.93
N SER A 134 -12.58 0.77 -11.08
CA SER A 134 -11.63 -0.27 -11.47
C SER A 134 -10.40 -0.28 -10.56
N PRO A 135 -9.61 -1.37 -10.52
CA PRO A 135 -8.37 -1.41 -9.74
C PRO A 135 -7.40 -0.27 -10.06
N SER A 136 -7.27 0.08 -11.33
CA SER A 136 -6.39 1.16 -11.81
C SER A 136 -6.88 2.56 -11.43
N GLU A 137 -8.19 2.75 -11.21
CA GLU A 137 -8.74 4.01 -10.70
C GLU A 137 -8.61 4.13 -9.18
N ARG A 138 -8.42 3.01 -8.48
CA ARG A 138 -8.21 2.98 -7.03
C ARG A 138 -6.75 3.16 -6.65
N TYR A 139 -5.86 2.57 -7.43
CA TYR A 139 -4.43 2.63 -7.17
C TYR A 139 -3.63 2.59 -8.47
N VAL A 140 -2.69 3.52 -8.59
CA VAL A 140 -1.69 3.53 -9.66
C VAL A 140 -0.40 2.95 -9.10
N PRO A 141 0.09 1.80 -9.62
CA PRO A 141 1.33 1.19 -9.17
C PRO A 141 2.51 2.17 -9.29
N LEU A 142 3.42 2.10 -8.33
CA LEU A 142 4.71 2.76 -8.45
C LEU A 142 5.37 2.18 -9.71
N ALA A 143 5.72 3.02 -10.67
CA ALA A 143 6.32 2.57 -11.92
C ALA A 143 7.48 1.62 -11.59
N THR A 144 7.29 0.33 -11.89
CA THR A 144 8.39 -0.62 -11.86
C THR A 144 9.39 -0.11 -12.88
N GLY A 145 10.50 0.43 -12.37
CA GLY A 145 11.57 0.94 -13.22
C GLY A 145 11.87 -0.10 -14.29
N THR A 146 11.56 0.24 -15.52
CA THR A 146 11.96 -0.51 -16.71
C THR A 146 13.45 -0.63 -16.68
N SER A 147 13.93 -1.85 -16.40
CA SER A 147 15.33 -2.24 -16.64
C SER A 147 15.58 -2.27 -18.11
#